data_7bb79d957914990735dba81b803e0e61
#
_entry.id   7bb79d957914990735dba81b803e0e61
#
_cell.length_a   1.000
_cell.length_b   1.000
_cell.length_c   1.000
_cell.angle_alpha   90.00
_cell.angle_beta   90.00
_cell.angle_gamma   90.00
#
_symmetry.space_group_name_H-M   'P 1'
#
loop_
_entity.id
_entity.type
_entity.pdbx_description
1 polymer ?
#
loop_
_entity_poly.entity_id
_entity_poly.type
_entity_poly.pdbx_seq_one_letter_code
_entity_poly.pdbx_strand_id
1 'polypeptide(L)'
;MINDTLHIGDIVVENKQSFIVEGTPYSSDEVRQSFLVLNFAEHTETGDNLVVYQDVHTGKIRCGLTETFTAKTDLVVANNFSFNQACITLGEKHRFYPGDIVRHFKWDSFSPEDRNAGKGLYEILYYAEYLEEDVVVYRSLDTKDLFESNLTQKSQNSSNDTTCLKVWVRPATMFESEVDREKYPNARQTHRFELALRRTNCSTIIMK
;
A
#
# COMPACT_ATOMS: atom_id res chain seq x y z
N MET A 1 29.40 6.31 -0.46
CA MET A 1 28.13 5.75 -0.90
C MET A 1 27.07 6.39 -0.01
N ILE A 2 26.25 7.25 -0.57
CA ILE A 2 25.14 7.90 0.17
C ILE A 2 24.08 6.80 0.25
N ASN A 3 23.85 6.26 1.45
CA ASN A 3 22.69 5.43 1.72
C ASN A 3 21.47 6.35 1.75
N ASP A 4 20.98 6.74 0.58
CA ASP A 4 19.72 7.46 0.50
C ASP A 4 18.59 6.49 0.82
N THR A 5 18.08 6.60 2.03
CA THR A 5 16.89 5.85 2.45
C THR A 5 15.72 6.34 1.61
N LEU A 6 15.03 5.43 0.91
CA LEU A 6 13.83 5.77 0.14
C LEU A 6 12.72 6.29 1.06
N HIS A 7 12.00 7.30 0.57
CA HIS A 7 10.85 7.89 1.27
C HIS A 7 9.60 7.87 0.39
N ILE A 8 8.44 7.97 1.03
CA ILE A 8 7.17 8.13 0.32
C ILE A 8 7.21 9.44 -0.47
N GLY A 9 6.85 9.38 -1.75
CA GLY A 9 6.89 10.51 -2.67
C GLY A 9 8.19 10.60 -3.49
N ASP A 10 9.18 9.75 -3.22
CA ASP A 10 10.40 9.71 -4.04
C ASP A 10 10.09 9.19 -5.45
N ILE A 11 10.74 9.77 -6.44
CA ILE A 11 10.76 9.24 -7.81
C ILE A 11 12.11 8.57 -8.03
N VAL A 12 12.07 7.31 -8.40
CA VAL A 12 13.24 6.48 -8.70
C VAL A 12 13.17 5.98 -10.14
N VAL A 13 14.33 5.63 -10.69
CA VAL A 13 14.44 4.99 -12.01
C VAL A 13 15.19 3.67 -11.90
N GLU A 14 14.91 2.74 -12.79
CA GLU A 14 15.72 1.53 -12.89
C GLU A 14 17.18 1.86 -13.15
N ASN A 15 18.09 1.23 -12.40
CA ASN A 15 19.52 1.45 -12.57
C ASN A 15 20.05 0.64 -13.76
N LYS A 16 21.18 1.12 -14.34
CA LYS A 16 21.79 0.51 -15.53
C LYS A 16 22.32 -0.91 -15.31
N GLN A 17 22.59 -1.30 -14.07
CA GLN A 17 23.18 -2.60 -13.77
C GLN A 17 22.19 -3.75 -13.90
N SER A 18 20.88 -3.48 -13.84
CA SER A 18 19.85 -4.51 -13.98
C SER A 18 19.70 -5.04 -15.42
N PHE A 19 20.31 -4.40 -16.43
CA PHE A 19 20.14 -4.73 -17.86
C PHE A 19 21.40 -5.24 -18.55
N ILE A 20 22.50 -5.52 -17.87
CA ILE A 20 23.68 -6.12 -18.50
C ILE A 20 23.40 -7.62 -18.73
N VAL A 21 22.72 -7.93 -19.83
CA VAL A 21 22.80 -9.25 -20.43
C VAL A 21 24.13 -9.29 -21.20
N GLU A 22 25.04 -10.17 -20.81
CA GLU A 22 26.35 -10.30 -21.45
C GLU A 22 26.22 -10.33 -22.98
N GLY A 23 26.85 -9.35 -23.64
CA GLY A 23 27.08 -9.34 -25.06
C GLY A 23 26.20 -8.48 -25.95
N THR A 24 25.21 -7.75 -25.43
CA THR A 24 24.45 -6.80 -26.26
C THR A 24 24.92 -5.35 -26.03
N PRO A 25 25.33 -4.61 -27.11
CA PRO A 25 25.65 -3.20 -26.97
C PRO A 25 24.38 -2.43 -26.56
N TYR A 26 24.48 -1.68 -25.47
CA TYR A 26 23.42 -0.84 -24.93
C TYR A 26 23.01 0.22 -25.96
N SER A 27 21.76 0.21 -26.41
CA SER A 27 21.17 1.31 -27.15
C SER A 27 20.82 2.44 -26.16
N SER A 28 21.39 3.62 -26.39
CA SER A 28 21.22 4.81 -25.52
C SER A 28 19.78 5.35 -25.47
N ASP A 29 18.87 4.77 -26.22
CA ASP A 29 17.50 5.25 -26.42
C ASP A 29 16.43 4.44 -25.66
N GLU A 30 16.83 3.47 -24.81
CA GLU A 30 15.88 2.76 -23.97
C GLU A 30 15.37 3.69 -22.86
N VAL A 31 14.06 3.98 -22.90
CA VAL A 31 13.36 4.75 -21.89
C VAL A 31 13.38 3.96 -20.57
N ARG A 32 14.13 4.44 -19.60
CA ARG A 32 14.15 3.85 -18.26
C ARG A 32 12.78 3.97 -17.61
N GLN A 33 12.34 2.90 -16.99
CA GLN A 33 11.12 2.93 -16.21
C GLN A 33 11.32 3.80 -14.96
N SER A 34 10.37 4.69 -14.72
CA SER A 34 10.34 5.58 -13.57
C SER A 34 9.19 5.18 -12.66
N PHE A 35 9.45 5.19 -11.36
CA PHE A 35 8.50 4.77 -10.35
C PHE A 35 8.35 5.83 -9.27
N LEU A 36 7.11 6.06 -8.83
CA LEU A 36 6.78 6.88 -7.68
C LEU A 36 6.56 5.96 -6.47
N VAL A 37 7.32 6.17 -5.39
CA VAL A 37 7.14 5.44 -4.14
C VAL A 37 5.88 5.93 -3.44
N LEU A 38 4.89 5.06 -3.27
CA LEU A 38 3.60 5.38 -2.67
C LEU A 38 3.57 5.06 -1.17
N ASN A 39 4.15 3.92 -0.77
CA ASN A 39 4.10 3.46 0.61
C ASN A 39 5.14 2.37 0.88
N PHE A 40 5.37 2.10 2.17
CA PHE A 40 6.04 0.91 2.66
C PHE A 40 5.02 0.08 3.43
N ALA A 41 5.04 -1.23 3.28
CA ALA A 41 4.04 -2.12 3.83
C ALA A 41 4.65 -3.45 4.27
N GLU A 42 3.94 -4.19 5.14
CA GLU A 42 4.29 -5.54 5.55
C GLU A 42 3.30 -6.54 4.92
N HIS A 43 3.82 -7.59 4.30
CA HIS A 43 2.98 -8.68 3.78
C HIS A 43 2.46 -9.53 4.94
N THR A 44 1.14 -9.65 5.09
CA THR A 44 0.52 -10.24 6.29
C THR A 44 0.75 -11.74 6.45
N GLU A 45 1.04 -12.45 5.36
CA GLU A 45 1.22 -13.91 5.40
C GLU A 45 2.70 -14.30 5.51
N THR A 46 3.60 -13.54 4.88
CA THR A 46 5.03 -13.85 4.85
C THR A 46 5.85 -13.01 5.83
N GLY A 47 5.35 -11.84 6.24
CA GLY A 47 6.09 -10.87 7.05
C GLY A 47 7.11 -10.05 6.25
N ASP A 48 7.12 -10.17 4.93
CA ASP A 48 8.08 -9.44 4.07
C ASP A 48 7.82 -7.93 4.11
N ASN A 49 8.92 -7.17 4.11
CA ASN A 49 8.86 -5.72 3.93
C ASN A 49 8.77 -5.38 2.44
N LEU A 50 7.69 -4.71 2.07
CA LEU A 50 7.38 -4.34 0.70
C LEU A 50 7.43 -2.83 0.51
N VAL A 51 7.86 -2.40 -0.67
CA VAL A 51 7.59 -1.07 -1.20
C VAL A 51 6.39 -1.14 -2.15
N VAL A 52 5.45 -0.22 -1.99
CA VAL A 52 4.32 -0.01 -2.91
C VAL A 52 4.70 1.15 -3.81
N TYR A 53 4.69 0.95 -5.12
CA TYR A 53 5.12 1.95 -6.09
C TYR A 53 4.22 1.97 -7.32
N GLN A 54 4.17 3.13 -7.96
CA GLN A 54 3.42 3.33 -9.19
C GLN A 54 4.39 3.55 -10.35
N ASP A 55 4.22 2.82 -11.41
CA ASP A 55 4.87 3.11 -12.69
C ASP A 55 4.33 4.44 -13.22
N VAL A 56 5.22 5.41 -13.37
CA VAL A 56 4.86 6.78 -13.76
C VAL A 56 4.27 6.84 -15.18
N HIS A 57 4.65 5.91 -16.04
CA HIS A 57 4.24 5.87 -17.45
C HIS A 57 2.87 5.21 -17.64
N THR A 58 2.67 4.06 -16.98
CA THR A 58 1.45 3.25 -17.14
C THR A 58 0.41 3.54 -16.07
N GLY A 59 0.79 4.18 -14.97
CA GLY A 59 -0.05 4.36 -13.79
C GLY A 59 -0.30 3.08 -12.98
N LYS A 60 0.27 1.94 -13.39
CA LYS A 60 0.07 0.64 -12.72
C LYS A 60 0.74 0.64 -11.35
N ILE A 61 0.00 0.21 -10.32
CA ILE A 61 0.53 0.06 -8.96
C ILE A 61 1.02 -1.37 -8.76
N ARG A 62 2.21 -1.48 -8.17
CA ARG A 62 2.86 -2.76 -7.86
C ARG A 62 3.45 -2.75 -6.47
N CYS A 63 3.70 -3.94 -5.95
CA CYS A 63 4.52 -4.16 -4.76
C CYS A 63 5.78 -4.93 -5.14
N GLY A 64 6.84 -4.70 -4.41
CA GLY A 64 8.09 -5.43 -4.53
C GLY A 64 8.82 -5.50 -3.19
N LEU A 65 9.70 -6.49 -3.01
CA LEU A 65 10.57 -6.54 -1.84
C LEU A 65 11.40 -5.27 -1.76
N THR A 66 11.38 -4.59 -0.62
CA THR A 66 12.07 -3.30 -0.42
C THR A 66 13.56 -3.41 -0.75
N GLU A 67 14.24 -4.45 -0.31
CA GLU A 67 15.66 -4.67 -0.58
C GLU A 67 15.95 -4.81 -2.08
N THR A 68 15.15 -5.62 -2.77
CA THR A 68 15.30 -5.85 -4.22
C THR A 68 15.01 -4.58 -5.01
N PHE A 69 13.97 -3.85 -4.63
CA PHE A 69 13.60 -2.60 -5.29
C PHE A 69 14.70 -1.54 -5.14
N THR A 70 15.19 -1.34 -3.91
CA THR A 70 16.27 -0.38 -3.62
C THR A 70 17.57 -0.74 -4.35
N ALA A 71 17.88 -2.03 -4.50
CA ALA A 71 19.08 -2.47 -5.22
C ALA A 71 18.99 -2.23 -6.74
N LYS A 72 17.77 -2.17 -7.29
CA LYS A 72 17.52 -2.04 -8.74
C LYS A 72 17.16 -0.63 -9.20
N THR A 73 17.03 0.32 -8.27
CA THR A 73 16.60 1.69 -8.59
C THR A 73 17.58 2.73 -8.06
N ASP A 74 17.67 3.84 -8.80
CA ASP A 74 18.41 5.03 -8.41
C ASP A 74 17.44 6.17 -8.10
N LEU A 75 17.67 6.92 -7.03
CA LEU A 75 16.86 8.07 -6.66
C LEU A 75 17.09 9.22 -7.68
N VAL A 76 16.01 9.76 -8.23
CA VAL A 76 16.05 10.89 -9.18
C VAL A 76 15.54 12.17 -8.54
N VAL A 77 14.42 12.09 -7.83
CA VAL A 77 13.79 13.24 -7.16
C VAL A 77 13.43 12.85 -5.74
N ALA A 78 14.10 13.49 -4.78
CA ALA A 78 13.75 13.35 -3.37
C ALA A 78 12.51 14.19 -3.07
N ASN A 79 11.54 13.55 -2.48
CA ASN A 79 10.29 14.02 -1.88
C ASN A 79 9.95 15.51 -2.05
N ASN A 80 9.20 15.86 -3.10
CA ASN A 80 8.57 17.16 -3.28
C ASN A 80 7.12 17.07 -3.79
N PHE A 81 6.51 15.88 -3.77
CA PHE A 81 5.14 15.70 -4.26
C PHE A 81 4.16 15.56 -3.11
N SER A 82 3.29 16.56 -2.96
CA SER A 82 1.99 16.35 -2.32
C SER A 82 1.15 15.50 -3.27
N PHE A 83 0.94 14.24 -2.92
CA PHE A 83 0.15 13.29 -3.69
C PHE A 83 -1.31 13.77 -3.77
N ASN A 84 -1.69 14.42 -4.84
CA ASN A 84 -3.09 14.51 -5.23
C ASN A 84 -3.48 13.11 -5.73
N GLN A 85 -4.22 12.40 -4.88
CA GLN A 85 -4.73 11.07 -5.09
C GLN A 85 -5.25 10.90 -6.53
N ALA A 86 -4.43 10.27 -7.39
CA ALA A 86 -4.89 9.88 -8.71
C ALA A 86 -6.06 8.92 -8.51
N CYS A 87 -7.23 9.31 -8.99
CA CYS A 87 -8.42 8.49 -8.95
C CYS A 87 -8.17 7.28 -9.86
N ILE A 88 -7.71 6.17 -9.29
CA ILE A 88 -7.49 4.93 -10.01
C ILE A 88 -8.88 4.40 -10.32
N THR A 89 -9.25 4.44 -11.59
CA THR A 89 -10.46 3.79 -12.10
C THR A 89 -10.20 2.28 -12.02
N LEU A 90 -10.48 1.68 -10.87
CA LEU A 90 -10.53 0.23 -10.76
C LEU A 90 -11.78 -0.24 -11.49
N GLY A 91 -11.59 -1.10 -12.50
CA GLY A 91 -12.70 -1.84 -13.08
C GLY A 91 -13.44 -2.63 -12.00
N GLU A 92 -14.63 -3.11 -12.30
CA GLU A 92 -15.57 -3.82 -11.41
C GLU A 92 -15.04 -5.16 -10.86
N LYS A 93 -13.72 -5.36 -10.85
CA LYS A 93 -13.05 -6.62 -10.49
C LYS A 93 -13.08 -6.89 -8.97
N HIS A 94 -13.09 -5.84 -8.15
CA HIS A 94 -12.93 -5.93 -6.71
C HIS A 94 -14.20 -5.48 -5.96
N ARG A 95 -14.40 -6.07 -4.80
CA ARG A 95 -15.57 -5.81 -3.94
C ARG A 95 -15.54 -4.42 -3.30
N PHE A 96 -14.35 -3.88 -3.06
CA PHE A 96 -14.14 -2.60 -2.40
C PHE A 96 -13.40 -1.62 -3.30
N TYR A 97 -13.42 -0.34 -2.92
CA TYR A 97 -12.72 0.73 -3.63
C TYR A 97 -11.68 1.39 -2.71
N PRO A 98 -10.59 1.96 -3.26
CA PRO A 98 -9.70 2.81 -2.50
C PRO A 98 -10.46 3.91 -1.75
N GLY A 99 -10.12 4.09 -0.46
CA GLY A 99 -10.83 4.99 0.46
C GLY A 99 -12.02 4.34 1.19
N ASP A 100 -12.48 3.15 0.81
CA ASP A 100 -13.51 2.43 1.59
C ASP A 100 -12.94 2.06 2.96
N ILE A 101 -13.76 2.21 3.99
CA ILE A 101 -13.49 1.67 5.31
C ILE A 101 -14.22 0.35 5.44
N VAL A 102 -13.46 -0.68 5.80
CA VAL A 102 -13.98 -2.04 5.97
C VAL A 102 -13.82 -2.49 7.41
N ARG A 103 -14.68 -3.41 7.81
CA ARG A 103 -14.74 -3.98 9.15
C ARG A 103 -14.34 -5.46 9.09
N HIS A 104 -13.37 -5.85 9.90
CA HIS A 104 -12.96 -7.24 10.03
C HIS A 104 -14.00 -8.06 10.82
N PHE A 105 -14.23 -9.33 10.49
CA PHE A 105 -15.24 -10.19 11.11
C PHE A 105 -15.07 -10.36 12.64
N LYS A 106 -13.87 -10.18 13.19
CA LYS A 106 -13.60 -10.20 14.63
C LYS A 106 -14.00 -8.90 15.35
N TRP A 107 -14.48 -7.87 14.64
CA TRP A 107 -14.78 -6.57 15.23
C TRP A 107 -15.79 -6.67 16.39
N ASP A 108 -16.77 -7.55 16.28
CA ASP A 108 -17.76 -7.77 17.35
C ASP A 108 -17.17 -8.42 18.60
N SER A 109 -16.00 -9.05 18.52
CA SER A 109 -15.30 -9.65 19.67
C SER A 109 -14.47 -8.68 20.48
N PHE A 110 -14.25 -7.46 19.96
CA PHE A 110 -13.52 -6.41 20.69
C PHE A 110 -14.39 -5.71 21.72
N SER A 111 -13.78 -5.18 22.78
CA SER A 111 -14.48 -4.38 23.78
C SER A 111 -15.08 -3.09 23.16
N PRO A 112 -16.09 -2.47 23.78
CA PRO A 112 -16.62 -1.19 23.31
C PRO A 112 -15.53 -0.13 23.19
N GLU A 113 -14.59 -0.08 24.13
CA GLU A 113 -13.47 0.86 24.15
C GLU A 113 -12.53 0.65 22.96
N ASP A 114 -12.17 -0.62 22.67
CA ASP A 114 -11.34 -0.98 21.52
C ASP A 114 -12.04 -0.62 20.19
N ARG A 115 -13.36 -0.86 20.10
CA ARG A 115 -14.14 -0.52 18.90
C ARG A 115 -14.21 0.99 18.70
N ASN A 116 -14.40 1.76 19.77
CA ASN A 116 -14.39 3.22 19.71
C ASN A 116 -13.01 3.78 19.32
N ALA A 117 -11.94 3.06 19.66
CA ALA A 117 -10.58 3.35 19.22
C ALA A 117 -10.31 2.94 17.76
N GLY A 118 -11.27 2.37 17.05
CA GLY A 118 -11.13 1.96 15.64
C GLY A 118 -10.55 0.57 15.41
N LYS A 119 -10.31 -0.21 16.47
CA LYS A 119 -9.77 -1.56 16.35
C LYS A 119 -10.66 -2.47 15.49
N GLY A 120 -10.06 -3.10 14.49
CA GLY A 120 -10.77 -3.94 13.53
C GLY A 120 -11.43 -3.17 12.39
N LEU A 121 -11.21 -1.86 12.29
CA LEU A 121 -11.52 -1.04 11.13
C LEU A 121 -10.25 -0.78 10.32
N TYR A 122 -10.39 -0.81 9.00
CA TYR A 122 -9.27 -0.65 8.07
C TYR A 122 -9.70 0.23 6.89
N GLU A 123 -8.79 1.07 6.41
CA GLU A 123 -8.97 1.84 5.19
C GLU A 123 -8.21 1.15 4.05
N ILE A 124 -8.90 0.95 2.93
CA ILE A 124 -8.27 0.44 1.71
C ILE A 124 -7.56 1.61 1.02
N LEU A 125 -6.26 1.44 0.78
CA LEU A 125 -5.43 2.45 0.13
C LEU A 125 -5.36 2.21 -1.37
N TYR A 126 -4.99 0.99 -1.78
CA TYR A 126 -4.78 0.63 -3.18
C TYR A 126 -5.10 -0.84 -3.42
N TYR A 127 -5.34 -1.19 -4.70
CA TYR A 127 -5.06 -2.51 -5.22
C TYR A 127 -3.77 -2.45 -6.01
N ALA A 128 -2.93 -3.45 -5.87
CA ALA A 128 -1.61 -3.53 -6.49
C ALA A 128 -1.38 -4.94 -7.03
N GLU A 129 -0.32 -5.11 -7.80
CA GLU A 129 0.16 -6.42 -8.23
C GLU A 129 1.44 -6.78 -7.46
N TYR A 130 1.48 -7.98 -6.92
CA TYR A 130 2.64 -8.58 -6.28
C TYR A 130 2.80 -10.03 -6.74
N LEU A 131 3.94 -10.38 -7.37
CA LEU A 131 4.21 -11.72 -7.91
C LEU A 131 3.05 -12.26 -8.79
N GLU A 132 2.54 -11.41 -9.70
CA GLU A 132 1.43 -11.73 -10.61
C GLU A 132 0.07 -11.95 -9.91
N GLU A 133 -0.03 -11.70 -8.62
CA GLU A 133 -1.28 -11.75 -7.84
C GLU A 133 -1.80 -10.34 -7.54
N ASP A 134 -3.14 -10.19 -7.55
CA ASP A 134 -3.76 -8.97 -7.06
C ASP A 134 -3.72 -8.94 -5.53
N VAL A 135 -3.23 -7.85 -4.97
CA VAL A 135 -3.15 -7.63 -3.53
C VAL A 135 -3.88 -6.36 -3.12
N VAL A 136 -4.42 -6.37 -1.90
CA VAL A 136 -5.00 -5.19 -1.25
C VAL A 136 -3.94 -4.56 -0.36
N VAL A 137 -3.71 -3.27 -0.53
CA VAL A 137 -2.89 -2.43 0.34
C VAL A 137 -3.83 -1.66 1.26
N TYR A 138 -3.71 -1.82 2.56
CA TYR A 138 -4.63 -1.25 3.53
C TYR A 138 -3.92 -0.89 4.85
N ARG A 139 -4.55 -0.01 5.63
CA ARG A 139 -4.03 0.40 6.95
C ARG A 139 -5.08 0.26 8.04
N SER A 140 -4.64 0.05 9.28
CA SER A 140 -5.51 0.10 10.47
C SER A 140 -5.97 1.52 10.73
N LEU A 141 -7.20 1.64 11.26
CA LEU A 141 -7.71 2.87 11.84
C LEU A 141 -7.63 2.86 13.38
N ASP A 142 -6.97 1.86 13.98
CA ASP A 142 -6.78 1.79 15.43
C ASP A 142 -5.92 2.97 15.88
N THR A 143 -6.47 3.78 16.80
CA THR A 143 -5.77 4.94 17.34
C THR A 143 -4.51 4.57 18.12
N LYS A 144 -4.40 3.33 18.63
CA LYS A 144 -3.19 2.83 19.29
C LYS A 144 -2.05 2.70 18.29
N ASP A 145 -2.33 2.18 17.10
CA ASP A 145 -1.32 2.08 16.01
C ASP A 145 -0.83 3.47 15.59
N LEU A 146 -1.70 4.50 15.68
CA LEU A 146 -1.32 5.89 15.44
C LEU A 146 -0.31 6.41 16.48
N PHE A 147 -0.45 6.01 17.75
CA PHE A 147 0.45 6.44 18.81
C PHE A 147 1.76 5.67 18.84
N GLU A 148 1.74 4.36 18.54
CA GLU A 148 2.95 3.52 18.54
C GLU A 148 3.88 3.89 17.40
N SER A 149 3.37 4.19 16.22
CA SER A 149 4.17 4.68 15.09
C SER A 149 4.89 6.01 15.40
N ASN A 150 4.27 6.88 16.22
CA ASN A 150 4.90 8.12 16.70
C ASN A 150 6.05 7.89 17.69
N LEU A 151 6.02 6.79 18.46
CA LEU A 151 7.04 6.50 19.48
C LEU A 151 8.32 5.89 18.88
N THR A 152 8.19 5.11 17.82
CA THR A 152 9.33 4.47 17.14
C THR A 152 10.13 5.44 16.27
N GLN A 153 9.55 6.56 15.84
CA GLN A 153 10.25 7.56 15.01
C GLN A 153 11.03 8.63 15.81
N LYS A 154 10.97 8.63 17.15
CA LYS A 154 11.67 9.62 17.97
C LYS A 154 13.20 9.57 17.95
N SER A 155 13.82 8.66 17.20
CA SER A 155 15.28 8.54 17.11
C SER A 155 15.90 9.08 15.82
N GLN A 156 15.14 9.64 14.88
CA GLN A 156 15.74 10.27 13.69
C GLN A 156 15.19 11.68 13.50
N ASN A 157 16.09 12.63 13.63
CA ASN A 157 15.88 14.08 13.57
C ASN A 157 15.20 14.56 12.30
N SER A 158 14.30 15.51 12.52
CA SER A 158 13.88 16.64 11.68
C SER A 158 12.74 16.47 10.68
N SER A 159 11.72 17.30 10.94
CA SER A 159 10.88 18.07 10.00
C SER A 159 10.04 17.33 8.96
N ASN A 160 8.74 17.44 9.16
CA ASN A 160 7.60 17.03 8.32
C ASN A 160 7.10 15.59 8.56
N ASP A 161 6.69 15.36 9.78
CA ASP A 161 6.21 14.08 10.27
C ASP A 161 4.77 13.80 9.81
N THR A 162 4.66 13.15 8.65
CA THR A 162 3.44 12.42 8.33
C THR A 162 3.50 11.12 9.12
N THR A 163 2.72 11.01 10.18
CA THR A 163 2.55 9.80 11.01
C THR A 163 2.40 8.58 10.12
N CYS A 164 3.45 7.78 10.02
CA CYS A 164 3.44 6.54 9.24
C CYS A 164 2.59 5.51 9.98
N LEU A 165 1.30 5.46 9.62
CA LEU A 165 0.43 4.36 10.01
C LEU A 165 0.96 3.06 9.43
N LYS A 166 0.92 1.99 10.22
CA LYS A 166 1.28 0.66 9.74
C LYS A 166 0.39 0.27 8.55
N VAL A 167 1.03 -0.02 7.43
CA VAL A 167 0.38 -0.43 6.19
C VAL A 167 0.66 -1.91 5.96
N TRP A 168 -0.36 -2.63 5.52
CA TRP A 168 -0.26 -4.07 5.21
C TRP A 168 -0.64 -4.35 3.76
N VAL A 169 -0.10 -5.46 3.28
CA VAL A 169 -0.44 -6.05 1.99
C VAL A 169 -0.97 -7.46 2.20
N ARG A 170 -2.04 -7.82 1.51
CA ARG A 170 -2.63 -9.15 1.53
C ARG A 170 -3.18 -9.54 0.16
N PRO A 171 -3.12 -10.83 -0.25
CA PRO A 171 -3.81 -11.30 -1.44
C PRO A 171 -5.29 -10.87 -1.45
N ALA A 172 -5.75 -10.29 -2.57
CA ALA A 172 -7.12 -9.78 -2.69
C ALA A 172 -8.15 -10.91 -2.50
N THR A 173 -7.86 -12.08 -3.04
CA THR A 173 -8.68 -13.28 -2.89
C THR A 173 -8.87 -13.67 -1.44
N MET A 174 -7.82 -13.57 -0.61
CA MET A 174 -7.89 -13.87 0.82
C MET A 174 -8.60 -12.74 1.59
N PHE A 175 -8.37 -11.48 1.21
CA PHE A 175 -9.00 -10.32 1.83
C PHE A 175 -10.52 -10.35 1.64
N GLU A 176 -10.98 -10.67 0.44
CA GLU A 176 -12.40 -10.70 0.05
C GLU A 176 -13.10 -12.05 0.33
N SER A 177 -12.37 -13.05 0.84
CA SER A 177 -12.90 -14.39 1.11
C SER A 177 -13.98 -14.41 2.19
N GLU A 178 -14.76 -15.48 2.19
CA GLU A 178 -15.69 -15.78 3.27
C GLU A 178 -14.94 -16.13 4.57
N VAL A 179 -15.63 -15.96 5.68
CA VAL A 179 -15.14 -16.42 6.99
C VAL A 179 -15.20 -17.94 7.03
N ASP A 180 -14.13 -18.55 7.44
CA ASP A 180 -14.06 -19.98 7.76
C ASP A 180 -15.01 -20.30 8.92
N ARG A 181 -16.17 -20.88 8.58
CA ARG A 181 -17.22 -21.20 9.55
C ARG A 181 -16.87 -22.39 10.44
N GLU A 182 -15.98 -23.26 10.03
CA GLU A 182 -15.51 -24.36 10.87
C GLU A 182 -14.65 -23.80 12.01
N LYS A 183 -13.78 -22.87 11.71
CA LYS A 183 -12.89 -22.23 12.69
C LYS A 183 -13.59 -21.12 13.49
N TYR A 184 -14.57 -20.44 12.90
CA TYR A 184 -15.27 -19.30 13.52
C TYR A 184 -16.80 -19.44 13.40
N PRO A 185 -17.41 -20.45 14.05
CA PRO A 185 -18.85 -20.76 13.88
C PRO A 185 -19.78 -19.62 14.30
N ASN A 186 -19.34 -18.78 15.23
CA ASN A 186 -20.12 -17.66 15.77
C ASN A 186 -19.87 -16.32 15.05
N ALA A 187 -19.12 -16.29 13.95
CA ALA A 187 -18.91 -15.06 13.21
C ALA A 187 -20.23 -14.56 12.62
N ARG A 188 -20.57 -13.29 12.87
CA ARG A 188 -21.80 -12.67 12.34
C ARG A 188 -21.69 -12.31 10.88
N GLN A 189 -20.49 -11.88 10.44
CA GLN A 189 -20.23 -11.53 9.05
C GLN A 189 -20.07 -12.78 8.18
N THR A 190 -20.45 -12.67 6.91
CA THR A 190 -20.22 -13.72 5.92
C THR A 190 -18.80 -13.71 5.40
N HIS A 191 -18.23 -12.52 5.19
CA HIS A 191 -16.89 -12.35 4.65
C HIS A 191 -15.92 -11.87 5.72
N ARG A 192 -14.63 -12.09 5.49
CA ARG A 192 -13.57 -11.64 6.40
C ARG A 192 -13.60 -10.14 6.62
N PHE A 193 -13.90 -9.39 5.55
CA PHE A 193 -14.10 -7.95 5.60
C PHE A 193 -15.44 -7.58 4.98
N GLU A 194 -16.15 -6.66 5.60
CA GLU A 194 -17.39 -6.08 5.10
C GLU A 194 -17.29 -4.56 5.09
N LEU A 195 -17.99 -3.94 4.13
CA LEU A 195 -18.03 -2.49 4.01
C LEU A 195 -18.66 -1.87 5.26
N ALA A 196 -17.90 -1.03 5.95
CA ALA A 196 -18.40 -0.24 7.07
C ALA A 196 -18.81 1.17 6.63
N LEU A 197 -18.02 1.81 5.77
CA LEU A 197 -18.28 3.13 5.24
C LEU A 197 -17.69 3.27 3.84
N ARG A 198 -18.50 3.73 2.87
CA ARG A 198 -18.01 4.12 1.55
C ARG A 198 -17.75 5.62 1.54
N ARG A 199 -16.48 5.98 1.34
CA ARG A 199 -16.14 7.38 1.12
C ARG A 199 -16.39 7.72 -0.35
N THR A 200 -17.47 8.45 -0.62
CA THR A 200 -17.79 9.02 -1.95
C THR A 200 -16.92 10.24 -2.21
N ASN A 201 -15.60 10.05 -2.33
CA ASN A 201 -14.66 11.12 -2.68
C ASN A 201 -14.15 10.93 -4.10
N CYS A 202 -15.06 10.72 -5.05
CA CYS A 202 -14.77 10.99 -6.46
C CYS A 202 -15.70 12.11 -6.90
N SER A 203 -15.32 13.37 -6.66
CA SER A 203 -15.89 14.49 -7.37
C SER A 203 -15.45 14.32 -8.82
N THR A 204 -16.22 13.55 -9.58
CA THR A 204 -16.11 13.50 -11.04
C THR A 204 -16.44 14.90 -11.54
N ILE A 205 -15.42 15.73 -11.76
CA ILE A 205 -15.58 16.95 -12.53
C ILE A 205 -15.79 16.48 -13.96
N ILE A 206 -17.04 16.28 -14.34
CA ILE A 206 -17.44 16.19 -15.74
C ILE A 206 -17.37 17.63 -16.26
N MET A 207 -16.23 17.98 -16.88
CA MET A 207 -16.22 19.15 -17.73
C MET A 207 -17.06 18.81 -18.96
N LYS A 208 -18.19 19.52 -19.10
CA LYS A 208 -18.98 19.61 -20.35
C LYS A 208 -18.28 20.52 -21.32
#